data_74095098baae8f6b01cbc1f8abda10ff
#
_entry.id   74095098baae8f6b01cbc1f8abda10ff
#
_cell.length_a   1.000
_cell.length_b   1.000
_cell.length_c   1.000
_cell.angle_alpha   90.00
_cell.angle_beta   90.00
_cell.angle_gamma   90.00
#
_symmetry.space_group_name_H-M   'P 1'
#
loop_
_entity.id
_entity.type
_entity.pdbx_description
1 polymer ?
#
loop_
_entity_poly.entity_id
_entity_poly.type
_entity_poly.pdbx_seq_one_letter_code
_entity_poly.pdbx_strand_id
1 'polypeptide(L)'
;MQVRAALTKRLSLIATKDGFIYTQSPVLDSGFADIAAGLKYNLYRDAACGRLLSVGATFEIPTGSNRSLQGNGNGEFHFFTSAGTRVGSRSHWLIGSGLREPADDNLENRVFYLSNHFDRQLGDRPLYAFTELNWYNYGSSAAAFPLPVEGGDLFNLGSPGITGNDLVTHAIGMKAKPRRNVEAGVAWEYPMTARQGLMDNRLTADLIVRF
;
A
#
# COMPACT_ATOMS: atom_id res chain seq x y z
N MET A 1 10.81 -4.12 -2.50
CA MET A 1 10.73 -4.13 -4.00
C MET A 1 9.37 -4.65 -4.39
N GLN A 2 8.75 -4.19 -5.45
CA GLN A 2 7.49 -4.76 -5.96
C GLN A 2 7.74 -5.32 -7.36
N VAL A 3 7.29 -6.53 -7.62
CA VAL A 3 7.43 -7.19 -8.92
C VAL A 3 6.05 -7.45 -9.52
N ARG A 4 5.92 -7.16 -10.81
CA ARG A 4 4.70 -7.48 -11.57
C ARG A 4 5.09 -8.15 -12.87
N ALA A 5 4.53 -9.33 -13.11
CA ALA A 5 4.74 -10.08 -14.35
C ALA A 5 3.40 -10.36 -15.04
N ALA A 6 3.25 -9.95 -16.29
CA ALA A 6 2.06 -10.24 -17.09
C ALA A 6 2.09 -11.71 -17.52
N LEU A 7 1.11 -12.48 -17.10
CA LEU A 7 0.88 -13.88 -17.55
C LEU A 7 0.04 -13.91 -18.82
N THR A 8 -0.94 -13.02 -18.90
CA THR A 8 -1.79 -12.82 -20.08
C THR A 8 -2.07 -11.34 -20.27
N LYS A 9 -2.86 -10.95 -21.29
CA LYS A 9 -3.31 -9.56 -21.48
C LYS A 9 -4.13 -9.02 -20.30
N ARG A 10 -4.69 -9.88 -19.46
CA ARG A 10 -5.57 -9.51 -18.33
C ARG A 10 -5.07 -9.99 -16.97
N LEU A 11 -4.28 -11.07 -16.92
CA LEU A 11 -3.82 -11.69 -15.68
C LEU A 11 -2.34 -11.34 -15.44
N SER A 12 -2.01 -10.92 -14.23
CA SER A 12 -0.64 -10.66 -13.80
C SER A 12 -0.35 -11.35 -12.48
N LEU A 13 0.86 -11.87 -12.35
CA LEU A 13 1.46 -12.21 -11.06
C LEU A 13 1.97 -10.92 -10.43
N ILE A 14 1.75 -10.75 -9.14
CA ILE A 14 2.22 -9.61 -8.39
C ILE A 14 2.92 -10.08 -7.10
N ALA A 15 4.03 -9.43 -6.76
CA ALA A 15 4.64 -9.49 -5.43
C ALA A 15 4.59 -8.07 -4.88
N THR A 16 3.89 -7.89 -3.75
CA THR A 16 3.49 -6.57 -3.25
C THR A 16 4.23 -6.14 -2.00
N LYS A 17 4.76 -7.10 -1.25
CA LYS A 17 5.54 -6.84 -0.02
C LYS A 17 6.78 -7.72 -0.07
N ASP A 18 7.93 -7.10 -0.02
CA ASP A 18 9.24 -7.70 0.08
C ASP A 18 10.27 -6.59 0.34
N GLY A 19 11.41 -6.92 0.84
CA GLY A 19 12.49 -5.97 1.03
C GLY A 19 13.21 -6.12 2.36
N PHE A 20 13.97 -5.09 2.72
CA PHE A 20 14.73 -5.02 3.95
C PHE A 20 14.36 -3.74 4.71
N ILE A 21 14.01 -3.89 5.97
CA ILE A 21 13.70 -2.80 6.89
C ILE A 21 14.99 -2.44 7.61
N TYR A 22 15.42 -1.20 7.45
CA TYR A 22 16.51 -0.63 8.20
C TYR A 22 15.97 0.29 9.27
N THR A 23 16.37 0.10 10.51
CA THR A 23 15.94 0.93 11.63
C THR A 23 17.14 1.45 12.42
N GLN A 24 17.01 2.64 12.99
CA GLN A 24 17.92 3.22 13.96
C GLN A 24 17.34 3.22 15.39
N SER A 25 16.18 2.58 15.54
CA SER A 25 15.53 2.47 16.85
C SER A 25 16.36 1.56 17.79
N PRO A 26 16.51 1.91 19.06
CA PRO A 26 17.21 1.06 20.03
C PRO A 26 16.37 -0.18 20.44
N VAL A 27 15.10 -0.23 20.08
CA VAL A 27 14.17 -1.30 20.46
C VAL A 27 13.72 -2.18 19.30
N LEU A 28 14.10 -1.82 18.07
CA LEU A 28 13.77 -2.58 16.87
C LEU A 28 15.03 -2.97 16.12
N ASP A 29 15.08 -4.19 15.62
CA ASP A 29 16.19 -4.66 14.78
C ASP A 29 15.88 -4.45 13.29
N SER A 30 16.91 -4.23 12.49
CA SER A 30 16.81 -4.28 11.04
C SER A 30 16.62 -5.73 10.57
N GLY A 31 15.78 -5.95 9.56
CA GLY A 31 15.48 -7.31 9.10
C GLY A 31 14.73 -7.34 7.78
N PHE A 32 14.57 -8.53 7.24
CA PHE A 32 13.75 -8.72 6.03
C PHE A 32 12.26 -8.54 6.35
N ALA A 33 11.55 -7.94 5.41
CA ALA A 33 10.10 -7.85 5.42
C ALA A 33 9.47 -9.22 5.10
N ASP A 34 8.20 -9.37 5.46
CA ASP A 34 7.38 -10.47 5.00
C ASP A 34 7.22 -10.44 3.48
N ILE A 35 6.92 -11.58 2.89
CA ILE A 35 6.72 -11.71 1.45
C ILE A 35 5.23 -11.87 1.16
N ALA A 36 4.68 -10.97 0.35
CA ALA A 36 3.31 -11.09 -0.13
C ALA A 36 3.29 -11.22 -1.66
N ALA A 37 2.62 -12.25 -2.16
CA ALA A 37 2.46 -12.49 -3.58
C ALA A 37 1.05 -12.97 -3.92
N GLY A 38 0.65 -12.80 -5.17
CA GLY A 38 -0.65 -13.23 -5.64
C GLY A 38 -0.97 -12.83 -7.07
N LEU A 39 -2.24 -12.71 -7.37
CA LEU A 39 -2.74 -12.48 -8.72
C LEU A 39 -3.57 -11.19 -8.81
N LYS A 40 -3.44 -10.51 -9.93
CA LYS A 40 -4.26 -9.36 -10.31
C LYS A 40 -4.89 -9.61 -11.66
N TYR A 41 -6.20 -9.40 -11.76
CA TYR A 41 -6.97 -9.55 -13.00
C TYR A 41 -7.60 -8.23 -13.42
N ASN A 42 -7.42 -7.85 -14.70
CA ASN A 42 -8.04 -6.67 -15.28
C ASN A 42 -9.44 -7.02 -15.77
N LEU A 43 -10.47 -6.62 -15.01
CA LEU A 43 -11.88 -6.79 -15.36
C LEU A 43 -12.25 -5.94 -16.57
N TYR A 44 -11.82 -4.68 -16.56
CA TYR A 44 -12.10 -3.71 -17.61
C TYR A 44 -10.85 -2.90 -17.96
N ARG A 45 -10.64 -2.65 -19.24
CA ARG A 45 -9.59 -1.78 -19.74
C ARG A 45 -10.05 -1.09 -21.01
N ASP A 46 -10.05 0.22 -21.00
CA ASP A 46 -10.28 1.09 -22.17
C ASP A 46 -9.07 2.03 -22.31
N ALA A 47 -8.20 1.72 -23.25
CA ALA A 47 -6.98 2.49 -23.49
C ALA A 47 -7.28 3.86 -24.12
N ALA A 48 -8.38 4.00 -24.88
CA ALA A 48 -8.74 5.26 -25.51
C ALA A 48 -9.17 6.31 -24.47
N CYS A 49 -10.00 5.90 -23.52
CA CYS A 49 -10.44 6.76 -22.41
C CYS A 49 -9.49 6.75 -21.22
N GLY A 50 -8.43 5.91 -21.24
CA GLY A 50 -7.52 5.74 -20.12
C GLY A 50 -8.21 5.18 -18.87
N ARG A 51 -9.16 4.25 -19.02
CA ARG A 51 -9.92 3.65 -17.92
C ARG A 51 -9.45 2.23 -17.62
N LEU A 52 -9.38 1.90 -16.35
CA LEU A 52 -8.98 0.59 -15.86
C LEU A 52 -9.80 0.21 -14.63
N LEU A 53 -10.21 -1.05 -14.53
CA LEU A 53 -10.74 -1.68 -13.33
C LEU A 53 -10.07 -3.03 -13.16
N SER A 54 -9.52 -3.29 -11.99
CA SER A 54 -8.85 -4.54 -11.67
C SER A 54 -9.24 -5.02 -10.28
N VAL A 55 -9.20 -6.34 -10.11
CA VAL A 55 -9.32 -7.01 -8.81
C VAL A 55 -8.11 -7.90 -8.61
N GLY A 56 -7.82 -8.21 -7.37
CA GLY A 56 -6.73 -9.15 -7.08
C GLY A 56 -6.79 -9.67 -5.67
N ALA A 57 -5.98 -10.68 -5.45
CA ALA A 57 -5.75 -11.26 -4.13
C ALA A 57 -4.27 -11.60 -4.00
N THR A 58 -3.71 -11.31 -2.81
CA THR A 58 -2.37 -11.76 -2.40
C THR A 58 -2.46 -12.48 -1.07
N PHE A 59 -1.47 -13.30 -0.81
CA PHE A 59 -1.24 -13.90 0.51
C PHE A 59 0.15 -13.48 0.99
N GLU A 60 0.23 -13.01 2.21
CA GLU A 60 1.45 -12.66 2.90
C GLU A 60 1.88 -13.84 3.75
N ILE A 61 3.15 -14.22 3.61
CA ILE A 61 3.79 -15.28 4.40
C ILE A 61 4.68 -14.61 5.43
N PRO A 62 4.56 -14.93 6.74
CA PRO A 62 5.35 -14.32 7.80
C PRO A 62 6.79 -14.86 7.79
N THR A 63 7.60 -14.37 6.85
CA THR A 63 8.99 -14.77 6.64
C THR A 63 9.99 -13.82 7.29
N GLY A 64 9.54 -12.66 7.72
CA GLY A 64 10.35 -11.64 8.35
C GLY A 64 10.68 -11.93 9.81
N SER A 65 11.24 -10.96 10.50
CA SER A 65 11.61 -11.05 11.91
C SER A 65 10.66 -10.26 12.79
N ASN A 66 10.16 -10.86 13.88
CA ASN A 66 9.33 -10.16 14.87
C ASN A 66 10.06 -8.96 15.49
N ARG A 67 11.40 -8.98 15.52
CA ARG A 67 12.21 -7.86 16.02
C ARG A 67 12.20 -6.64 15.08
N SER A 68 11.85 -6.85 13.81
CA SER A 68 11.64 -5.77 12.83
C SER A 68 10.15 -5.49 12.58
N LEU A 69 9.26 -5.92 13.49
CA LEU A 69 7.80 -5.86 13.38
C LEU A 69 7.25 -6.61 12.16
N GLN A 70 8.00 -7.62 11.69
CA GLN A 70 7.60 -8.53 10.62
C GLN A 70 7.54 -9.96 11.17
N GLY A 71 7.11 -10.92 10.37
CA GLY A 71 6.95 -12.31 10.81
C GLY A 71 5.86 -12.51 11.86
N ASN A 72 4.93 -11.57 11.96
CA ASN A 72 3.79 -11.67 12.88
C ASN A 72 2.71 -12.55 12.25
N GLY A 73 1.87 -13.13 13.13
CA GLY A 73 0.73 -13.89 12.70
C GLY A 73 1.05 -15.21 11.99
N ASN A 74 0.02 -15.74 11.35
CA ASN A 74 0.07 -16.98 10.56
C ASN A 74 -0.12 -16.70 9.04
N GLY A 75 0.02 -15.43 8.65
CA GLY A 75 -0.18 -14.93 7.30
C GLY A 75 -1.48 -14.14 7.14
N GLU A 76 -1.54 -13.34 6.08
CA GLU A 76 -2.64 -12.43 5.80
C GLU A 76 -3.10 -12.55 4.34
N PHE A 77 -4.39 -12.72 4.14
CA PHE A 77 -5.03 -12.57 2.84
C PHE A 77 -5.33 -11.10 2.57
N HIS A 78 -4.97 -10.62 1.41
CA HIS A 78 -5.29 -9.28 0.97
C HIS A 78 -6.11 -9.32 -0.32
N PHE A 79 -7.37 -8.98 -0.24
CA PHE A 79 -8.29 -8.84 -1.38
C PHE A 79 -8.41 -7.37 -1.74
N PHE A 80 -8.24 -7.03 -3.02
CA PHE A 80 -8.26 -5.64 -3.43
C PHE A 80 -8.94 -5.39 -4.76
N THR A 81 -9.40 -4.16 -4.91
CA THR A 81 -9.90 -3.59 -6.16
C THR A 81 -9.13 -2.31 -6.44
N SER A 82 -8.81 -2.07 -7.70
CA SER A 82 -8.23 -0.80 -8.14
C SER A 82 -8.87 -0.31 -9.42
N ALA A 83 -9.25 0.96 -9.45
CA ALA A 83 -9.78 1.62 -10.63
C ALA A 83 -8.93 2.85 -10.96
N GLY A 84 -8.93 3.24 -12.22
CA GLY A 84 -8.26 4.45 -12.65
C GLY A 84 -8.92 5.03 -13.90
N THR A 85 -8.89 6.34 -14.00
CA THR A 85 -9.38 7.06 -15.17
C THR A 85 -8.51 8.28 -15.48
N ARG A 86 -8.43 8.62 -16.75
CA ARG A 86 -7.87 9.89 -17.17
C ARG A 86 -8.93 10.99 -17.00
N VAL A 87 -8.55 12.12 -16.41
CA VAL A 87 -9.38 13.30 -16.19
C VAL A 87 -8.84 14.43 -17.04
N GLY A 88 -9.52 14.72 -18.16
CA GLY A 88 -8.99 15.63 -19.16
C GLY A 88 -7.74 15.09 -19.86
N SER A 89 -6.86 15.97 -20.30
CA SER A 89 -5.66 15.62 -21.08
C SER A 89 -4.41 15.38 -20.22
N ARG A 90 -4.38 15.89 -18.98
CA ARG A 90 -3.17 15.96 -18.15
C ARG A 90 -3.30 15.40 -16.75
N SER A 91 -4.46 14.93 -16.36
CA SER A 91 -4.71 14.43 -15.00
C SER A 91 -5.17 12.99 -15.01
N HIS A 92 -4.89 12.29 -13.92
CA HIS A 92 -5.38 10.94 -13.64
C HIS A 92 -5.98 10.89 -12.24
N TRP A 93 -7.03 10.11 -12.10
CA TRP A 93 -7.61 9.75 -10.83
C TRP A 93 -7.55 8.22 -10.68
N LEU A 94 -6.99 7.77 -9.58
CA LEU A 94 -6.91 6.37 -9.23
C LEU A 94 -7.56 6.19 -7.85
N ILE A 95 -8.27 5.07 -7.71
CA ILE A 95 -8.85 4.66 -6.44
C ILE A 95 -8.46 3.20 -6.19
N GLY A 96 -8.09 2.90 -4.97
CA GLY A 96 -7.81 1.56 -4.49
C GLY A 96 -8.59 1.27 -3.24
N SER A 97 -9.07 0.07 -3.08
CA SER A 97 -9.72 -0.38 -1.86
C SER A 97 -9.43 -1.86 -1.64
N GLY A 98 -9.36 -2.27 -0.40
CA GLY A 98 -9.13 -3.68 -0.08
C GLY A 98 -9.41 -4.03 1.36
N LEU A 99 -9.41 -5.33 1.59
CA LEU A 99 -9.56 -5.96 2.89
C LEU A 99 -8.32 -6.81 3.15
N ARG A 100 -7.68 -6.57 4.27
CA ARG A 100 -6.63 -7.38 4.83
C ARG A 100 -7.27 -8.27 5.89
N GLU A 101 -7.27 -9.56 5.64
CA GLU A 101 -7.92 -10.58 6.45
C GLU A 101 -6.85 -11.52 7.02
N PRO A 102 -6.58 -11.49 8.32
CA PRO A 102 -5.60 -12.37 8.93
C PRO A 102 -6.02 -13.84 8.86
N ALA A 103 -5.04 -14.73 8.78
CA ALA A 103 -5.27 -16.16 8.92
C ALA A 103 -5.57 -16.56 10.38
N ASP A 104 -5.20 -15.71 11.34
CA ASP A 104 -5.48 -15.86 12.77
C ASP A 104 -5.84 -14.51 13.39
N ASP A 105 -7.12 -14.31 13.69
CA ASP A 105 -7.67 -13.10 14.29
C ASP A 105 -7.13 -12.79 15.70
N ASN A 106 -6.47 -13.73 16.38
CA ASN A 106 -5.84 -13.48 17.68
C ASN A 106 -4.45 -12.84 17.54
N LEU A 107 -3.83 -12.98 16.38
CA LEU A 107 -2.45 -12.55 16.14
C LEU A 107 -2.36 -11.29 15.30
N GLU A 108 -3.35 -11.01 14.46
CA GLU A 108 -3.35 -9.87 13.55
C GLU A 108 -4.73 -9.21 13.47
N ASN A 109 -4.75 -7.95 13.06
CA ASN A 109 -5.98 -7.17 12.94
C ASN A 109 -6.55 -7.26 11.52
N ARG A 110 -7.88 -7.35 11.40
CA ARG A 110 -8.57 -7.15 10.12
C ARG A 110 -8.58 -5.66 9.78
N VAL A 111 -8.17 -5.29 8.58
CA VAL A 111 -8.10 -3.90 8.14
C VAL A 111 -8.76 -3.74 6.78
N PHE A 112 -9.74 -2.85 6.71
CA PHE A 112 -10.27 -2.32 5.45
C PHE A 112 -9.54 -1.02 5.11
N TYR A 113 -9.25 -0.77 3.83
CA TYR A 113 -8.69 0.50 3.40
C TYR A 113 -9.34 1.03 2.12
N LEU A 114 -9.27 2.36 1.97
CA LEU A 114 -9.63 3.10 0.77
C LEU A 114 -8.57 4.15 0.50
N SER A 115 -7.99 4.13 -0.69
CA SER A 115 -6.99 5.10 -1.14
C SER A 115 -7.50 5.85 -2.37
N ASN A 116 -7.31 7.16 -2.39
CA ASN A 116 -7.58 8.03 -3.52
C ASN A 116 -6.31 8.75 -3.92
N HIS A 117 -5.93 8.64 -5.18
CA HIS A 117 -4.76 9.31 -5.74
C HIS A 117 -5.19 10.17 -6.94
N PHE A 118 -4.83 11.43 -6.90
CA PHE A 118 -5.02 12.35 -8.01
C PHE A 118 -3.69 12.94 -8.44
N ASP A 119 -3.38 12.84 -9.72
CA ASP A 119 -2.19 13.45 -10.28
C ASP A 119 -2.49 14.41 -11.44
N ARG A 120 -1.59 15.38 -11.62
CA ARG A 120 -1.64 16.32 -12.72
C ARG A 120 -0.26 16.59 -13.30
N GLN A 121 -0.15 16.50 -14.62
CA GLN A 121 1.06 16.89 -15.35
C GLN A 121 1.29 18.40 -15.29
N LEU A 122 2.52 18.80 -15.00
CA LEU A 122 2.94 20.20 -14.89
C LEU A 122 3.48 20.70 -16.23
N GLY A 123 2.63 21.46 -16.93
CA GLY A 123 2.97 21.94 -18.28
C GLY A 123 3.14 20.79 -19.28
N ASP A 124 4.11 20.91 -20.17
CA ASP A 124 4.43 19.90 -21.19
C ASP A 124 5.61 19.00 -20.78
N ARG A 125 6.10 19.15 -19.55
CA ARG A 125 7.18 18.33 -19.00
C ARG A 125 6.65 16.99 -18.53
N PRO A 126 7.45 15.92 -18.54
CA PRO A 126 7.08 14.62 -17.97
C PRO A 126 7.17 14.63 -16.43
N LEU A 127 6.63 15.67 -15.82
CA LEU A 127 6.62 15.92 -14.39
C LEU A 127 5.17 16.06 -13.92
N TYR A 128 4.82 15.39 -12.82
CA TYR A 128 3.49 15.37 -12.24
C TYR A 128 3.55 15.76 -10.79
N ALA A 129 2.64 16.61 -10.34
CA ALA A 129 2.30 16.75 -8.94
C ALA A 129 1.15 15.82 -8.61
N PHE A 130 1.12 15.29 -7.40
CA PHE A 130 0.03 14.46 -6.95
C PHE A 130 -0.35 14.70 -5.48
N THR A 131 -1.56 14.30 -5.17
CA THR A 131 -2.09 14.23 -3.81
C THR A 131 -2.76 12.88 -3.60
N GLU A 132 -2.67 12.36 -2.39
CA GLU A 132 -3.23 11.06 -2.03
C GLU A 132 -3.90 11.13 -0.66
N LEU A 133 -5.07 10.52 -0.54
CA LEU A 133 -5.80 10.39 0.72
C LEU A 133 -6.03 8.91 0.97
N ASN A 134 -5.54 8.42 2.10
CA ASN A 134 -5.68 7.05 2.52
C ASN A 134 -6.50 6.98 3.80
N TRP A 135 -7.45 6.06 3.84
CA TRP A 135 -8.25 5.75 5.01
C TRP A 135 -8.13 4.26 5.32
N TYR A 136 -7.88 3.96 6.58
CA TYR A 136 -7.79 2.62 7.14
C TYR A 136 -8.80 2.50 8.26
N ASN A 137 -9.60 1.44 8.24
CA ASN A 137 -10.54 1.10 9.30
C ASN A 137 -10.21 -0.28 9.86
N TYR A 138 -10.10 -0.37 11.17
CA TYR A 138 -9.73 -1.59 11.88
C TYR A 138 -10.98 -2.37 12.29
N GLY A 139 -11.26 -3.47 11.58
CA GLY A 139 -12.45 -4.30 11.78
C GLY A 139 -12.34 -5.29 12.97
N SER A 140 -11.13 -5.52 13.48
CA SER A 140 -10.91 -6.39 14.65
C SER A 140 -9.77 -5.87 15.52
N SER A 141 -9.72 -6.39 16.76
CA SER A 141 -8.58 -6.26 17.66
C SER A 141 -7.99 -7.65 17.90
N ALA A 142 -6.68 -7.72 18.09
CA ALA A 142 -5.96 -8.93 18.48
C ALA A 142 -5.22 -8.71 19.80
N ALA A 143 -4.34 -9.61 20.20
CA ALA A 143 -3.63 -9.53 21.48
C ALA A 143 -2.12 -9.83 21.36
N ALA A 144 -1.59 -9.82 20.12
CA ALA A 144 -0.19 -10.12 19.88
C ALA A 144 0.73 -8.95 20.27
N PHE A 145 0.30 -7.73 20.05
CA PHE A 145 1.04 -6.53 20.45
C PHE A 145 0.48 -5.95 21.75
N PRO A 146 1.33 -5.43 22.65
CA PRO A 146 0.86 -5.01 23.99
C PRO A 146 0.19 -3.62 24.02
N LEU A 147 0.23 -2.85 22.93
CA LEU A 147 -0.24 -1.47 22.88
C LEU A 147 -1.34 -1.30 21.81
N PRO A 148 -2.33 -0.41 22.05
CA PRO A 148 -3.39 -0.11 21.09
C PRO A 148 -2.90 0.86 20.00
N VAL A 149 -2.09 0.36 19.06
CA VAL A 149 -1.46 1.17 18.00
C VAL A 149 -1.83 0.62 16.64
N GLU A 150 -2.26 1.49 15.76
CA GLU A 150 -2.57 1.20 14.38
C GLU A 150 -1.29 1.15 13.53
N GLY A 151 -1.10 0.06 12.77
CA GLY A 151 0.08 -0.12 11.93
C GLY A 151 -0.01 0.51 10.54
N GLY A 152 -1.19 0.99 10.14
CA GLY A 152 -1.45 1.54 8.81
C GLY A 152 -1.25 0.51 7.71
N ASP A 153 -0.53 0.91 6.68
CA ASP A 153 -0.13 0.04 5.57
C ASP A 153 1.23 -0.67 5.79
N LEU A 154 1.95 -0.29 6.84
CA LEU A 154 3.31 -0.77 7.06
C LEU A 154 3.34 -2.12 7.77
N PHE A 155 2.56 -2.25 8.85
CA PHE A 155 2.60 -3.43 9.72
C PHE A 155 1.20 -3.83 10.16
N ASN A 156 0.95 -5.12 10.27
CA ASN A 156 -0.16 -5.64 11.03
C ASN A 156 0.38 -6.10 12.39
N LEU A 157 0.10 -5.32 13.43
CA LEU A 157 0.71 -5.52 14.74
C LEU A 157 -0.06 -6.51 15.62
N GLY A 158 -1.31 -6.80 15.28
CA GLY A 158 -2.18 -7.56 16.19
C GLY A 158 -2.50 -6.79 17.47
N SER A 159 -2.78 -5.49 17.36
CA SER A 159 -2.99 -4.59 18.50
C SER A 159 -4.36 -4.78 19.14
N PRO A 160 -4.45 -4.68 20.49
CA PRO A 160 -5.71 -4.72 21.23
C PRO A 160 -6.43 -3.37 21.18
N GLY A 161 -7.75 -3.39 21.36
CA GLY A 161 -8.56 -2.19 21.59
C GLY A 161 -8.64 -1.21 20.43
N ILE A 162 -8.37 -1.64 19.20
CA ILE A 162 -8.40 -0.77 18.02
C ILE A 162 -9.58 -1.03 17.09
N THR A 163 -10.45 -1.98 17.42
CA THR A 163 -11.67 -2.26 16.63
C THR A 163 -12.51 -0.99 16.47
N GLY A 164 -12.88 -0.66 15.25
CA GLY A 164 -13.65 0.53 14.91
C GLY A 164 -12.81 1.81 14.81
N ASN A 165 -11.50 1.75 15.03
CA ASN A 165 -10.64 2.92 14.85
C ASN A 165 -10.44 3.23 13.36
N ASP A 166 -10.34 4.53 13.08
CA ASP A 166 -10.02 5.06 11.78
C ASP A 166 -8.66 5.77 11.80
N LEU A 167 -7.85 5.52 10.80
CA LEU A 167 -6.63 6.26 10.52
C LEU A 167 -6.75 6.88 9.11
N VAL A 168 -6.67 8.19 9.01
CA VAL A 168 -6.66 8.90 7.74
C VAL A 168 -5.30 9.55 7.56
N THR A 169 -4.66 9.31 6.42
CA THR A 169 -3.40 9.96 6.06
C THR A 169 -3.55 10.75 4.76
N HIS A 170 -2.76 11.79 4.64
CA HIS A 170 -2.66 12.60 3.42
C HIS A 170 -1.22 12.64 2.94
N ALA A 171 -1.03 12.36 1.65
CA ALA A 171 0.27 12.47 1.01
C ALA A 171 0.24 13.52 -0.11
N ILE A 172 1.33 14.25 -0.25
CA ILE A 172 1.61 15.12 -1.38
C ILE A 172 2.96 14.75 -1.97
N GLY A 173 3.09 14.85 -3.28
CA GLY A 173 4.33 14.45 -3.91
C GLY A 173 4.47 14.87 -5.35
N MET A 174 5.60 14.48 -5.91
CA MET A 174 5.93 14.68 -7.32
C MET A 174 6.48 13.40 -7.92
N LYS A 175 6.17 13.16 -9.18
CA LYS A 175 6.74 12.06 -9.96
C LYS A 175 7.20 12.55 -11.33
N ALA A 176 8.31 12.01 -11.79
CA ALA A 176 8.89 12.28 -13.09
C ALA A 176 8.89 11.01 -13.95
N LYS A 177 8.61 11.14 -15.25
CA LYS A 177 8.66 10.06 -16.24
C LYS A 177 9.73 10.40 -17.30
N PRO A 178 11.03 10.33 -16.95
CA PRO A 178 12.11 10.74 -17.85
C PRO A 178 12.16 9.89 -19.14
N ARG A 179 11.63 8.66 -19.06
CA ARG A 179 11.48 7.73 -20.19
C ARG A 179 10.13 7.03 -20.11
N ARG A 180 9.67 6.43 -21.22
CA ARG A 180 8.40 5.67 -21.25
C ARG A 180 8.35 4.50 -20.28
N ASN A 181 9.49 3.93 -19.97
CA ASN A 181 9.63 2.75 -19.11
C ASN A 181 10.23 3.06 -17.72
N VAL A 182 10.53 4.34 -17.41
CA VAL A 182 11.10 4.75 -16.11
C VAL A 182 10.24 5.83 -15.50
N GLU A 183 9.87 5.63 -14.25
CA GLU A 183 9.16 6.60 -13.41
C GLU A 183 9.84 6.66 -12.06
N ALA A 184 10.08 7.87 -11.56
CA ALA A 184 10.61 8.10 -10.22
C ALA A 184 9.71 9.07 -9.48
N GLY A 185 9.48 8.83 -8.20
CA GLY A 185 8.59 9.63 -7.37
C GLY A 185 9.16 9.92 -5.99
N VAL A 186 8.63 10.97 -5.38
CA VAL A 186 8.83 11.28 -3.97
C VAL A 186 7.53 11.80 -3.40
N ALA A 187 7.16 11.33 -2.21
CA ALA A 187 5.98 11.74 -1.47
C ALA A 187 6.30 12.00 -0.01
N TRP A 188 5.64 12.99 0.55
CA TRP A 188 5.59 13.24 1.98
C TRP A 188 4.17 12.99 2.46
N GLU A 189 4.02 12.15 3.48
CA GLU A 189 2.75 11.70 4.04
C GLU A 189 2.69 11.96 5.54
N TYR A 190 1.51 12.33 6.03
CA TYR A 190 1.25 12.59 7.43
C TYR A 190 -0.19 12.18 7.80
N PRO A 191 -0.44 11.79 9.06
CA PRO A 191 -1.78 11.49 9.55
C PRO A 191 -2.62 12.76 9.71
N MET A 192 -3.91 12.66 9.39
CA MET A 192 -4.90 13.74 9.55
C MET A 192 -5.84 13.50 10.74
N THR A 193 -5.91 12.28 11.23
CA THR A 193 -6.69 11.89 12.40
C THR A 193 -5.92 12.21 13.68
N ALA A 194 -6.63 12.37 14.81
CA ALA A 194 -6.01 12.53 16.13
C ALA A 194 -5.18 11.29 16.52
N ARG A 195 -5.57 10.10 16.02
CA ARG A 195 -4.76 8.88 16.08
C ARG A 195 -3.75 8.95 14.96
N GLN A 196 -2.49 8.77 15.30
CA GLN A 196 -1.38 8.83 14.36
C GLN A 196 -0.87 7.42 13.98
N GLY A 197 -1.27 6.39 14.75
CA GLY A 197 -0.73 5.06 14.60
C GLY A 197 0.76 5.04 14.89
N LEU A 198 1.53 4.32 14.07
CA LEU A 198 2.99 4.30 14.14
C LEU A 198 3.69 5.49 13.47
N MET A 199 2.96 6.39 12.84
CA MET A 199 3.54 7.33 11.90
C MET A 199 3.21 8.79 12.26
N ASP A 200 4.21 9.58 12.61
CA ASP A 200 4.09 11.04 12.65
C ASP A 200 4.14 11.64 11.25
N ASN A 201 5.08 11.17 10.45
CA ASN A 201 5.20 11.48 9.02
C ASN A 201 6.08 10.44 8.32
N ARG A 202 5.94 10.35 6.99
CA ARG A 202 6.71 9.44 6.15
C ARG A 202 7.19 10.13 4.89
N LEU A 203 8.46 9.96 4.57
CA LEU A 203 9.01 10.30 3.26
C LEU A 203 9.19 9.01 2.47
N THR A 204 8.54 8.93 1.32
CA THR A 204 8.63 7.78 0.41
C THR A 204 9.31 8.21 -0.88
N ALA A 205 10.28 7.43 -1.34
CA ALA A 205 10.85 7.56 -2.68
C ALA A 205 10.70 6.24 -3.43
N ASP A 206 10.29 6.32 -4.68
CA ASP A 206 10.08 5.14 -5.53
C ASP A 206 10.76 5.28 -6.90
N LEU A 207 11.14 4.14 -7.45
CA LEU A 207 11.63 4.00 -8.81
C LEU A 207 10.95 2.82 -9.48
N ILE A 208 10.23 3.08 -10.56
CA ILE A 208 9.54 2.06 -11.34
C ILE A 208 10.25 1.90 -12.68
N VAL A 209 10.69 0.68 -12.99
CA VAL A 209 11.26 0.32 -14.28
C VAL A 209 10.37 -0.75 -14.92
N ARG A 210 10.00 -0.53 -16.20
CA ARG A 210 9.16 -1.46 -16.99
C ARG A 210 10.00 -2.04 -18.12
N PHE A 211 9.96 -3.34 -18.29
CA PHE A 211 10.70 -4.08 -19.32
C PHE A 211 9.75 -4.58 -20.40
#